data_e14979acd991f55d2f0f48ecb8dd996c
#
_entry.id   e14979acd991f55d2f0f48ecb8dd996c
#
_cell.length_a   1.000
_cell.length_b   1.000
_cell.length_c   1.000
_cell.angle_alpha   90.00
_cell.angle_beta   90.00
_cell.angle_gamma   90.00
#
_symmetry.space_group_name_H-M   'P 1'
#
loop_
_entity.id
_entity.type
_entity.pdbx_description
1 polymer ?
#
loop_
_entity_poly.entity_id
_entity_poly.type
_entity_poly.pdbx_seq_one_letter_code
_entity_poly.pdbx_strand_id
1 'polypeptide(L)'
;MSYLIDTDIIIYSLKEDPIVRQNFLDRKNSIKSVSVITYGELIFGAQKSTYKERNLATVRRIAELFPVIELTEGIMETYGELKAIQQKKGNTLEDFDLLIGSTALYLNYTLVTNNEKHFQEIPGLRIENWANVA
;
A
#
# COMPACT_ATOMS: atom_id res chain seq x y z
N MET A 1 0.10 12.10 11.69
CA MET A 1 0.71 11.56 10.47
C MET A 1 -0.22 10.55 9.84
N SER A 2 -0.27 10.52 8.52
CA SER A 2 -1.16 9.62 7.79
C SER A 2 -0.35 8.61 7.00
N TYR A 3 -0.82 7.37 6.98
CA TYR A 3 -0.13 6.25 6.36
C TYR A 3 -0.98 5.60 5.29
N LEU A 4 -0.35 5.27 4.16
CA LEU A 4 -0.93 4.40 3.14
C LEU A 4 -0.24 3.04 3.30
N ILE A 5 -1.02 2.00 3.58
CA ILE A 5 -0.47 0.68 3.89
C ILE A 5 -0.44 -0.16 2.62
N ASP A 6 0.76 -0.60 2.22
CA ASP A 6 0.93 -1.45 1.05
C ASP A 6 0.39 -2.86 1.31
N THR A 7 0.09 -3.56 0.25
CA THR A 7 -0.51 -4.90 0.25
C THR A 7 0.30 -5.91 1.08
N ASP A 8 1.63 -5.91 0.95
CA ASP A 8 2.49 -6.85 1.66
C ASP A 8 2.38 -6.70 3.20
N ILE A 9 2.31 -5.46 3.68
CA ILE A 9 2.18 -5.19 5.12
C ILE A 9 0.83 -5.68 5.64
N ILE A 10 -0.25 -5.49 4.88
CA ILE A 10 -1.56 -6.02 5.25
C ILE A 10 -1.49 -7.55 5.34
N ILE A 11 -0.88 -8.21 4.37
CA ILE A 11 -0.74 -9.67 4.36
C ILE A 11 0.04 -10.16 5.58
N TYR A 12 1.15 -9.50 5.93
CA TYR A 12 1.93 -9.86 7.13
C TYR A 12 1.10 -9.68 8.40
N SER A 13 0.30 -8.63 8.48
CA SER A 13 -0.60 -8.41 9.61
C SER A 13 -1.62 -9.54 9.74
N LEU A 14 -2.19 -9.99 8.62
CA LEU A 14 -3.14 -11.10 8.59
C LEU A 14 -2.51 -12.42 9.01
N LYS A 15 -1.21 -12.60 8.75
CA LYS A 15 -0.43 -13.78 9.19
C LYS A 15 0.08 -13.63 10.61
N GLU A 16 -0.36 -12.60 11.32
CA GLU A 16 -0.01 -12.37 12.72
C GLU A 16 1.48 -12.12 12.98
N ASP A 17 2.17 -11.51 12.00
CA ASP A 17 3.55 -11.10 12.17
C ASP A 17 3.67 -10.16 13.38
N PRO A 18 4.45 -10.51 14.41
CA PRO A 18 4.45 -9.74 15.66
C PRO A 18 5.07 -8.35 15.49
N ILE A 19 6.04 -8.19 14.61
CA ILE A 19 6.69 -6.88 14.39
C ILE A 19 5.72 -5.93 13.71
N VAL A 20 5.05 -6.39 12.66
CA VAL A 20 4.04 -5.60 11.94
C VAL A 20 2.90 -5.23 12.89
N ARG A 21 2.40 -6.18 13.65
CA ARG A 21 1.31 -5.93 14.60
C ARG A 21 1.70 -4.91 15.66
N GLN A 22 2.93 -5.00 16.18
CA GLN A 22 3.41 -4.02 17.15
C GLN A 22 3.46 -2.62 16.55
N ASN A 23 3.90 -2.49 15.30
CA ASN A 23 3.92 -1.19 14.63
C ASN A 23 2.53 -0.61 14.41
N PHE A 24 1.54 -1.44 14.08
CA PHE A 24 0.14 -1.00 14.02
C PHE A 24 -0.33 -0.49 15.38
N LEU A 25 -0.02 -1.25 16.42
CA LEU A 25 -0.43 -0.92 17.77
C LEU A 25 0.21 0.40 18.25
N ASP A 26 1.50 0.59 17.99
CA ASP A 26 2.24 1.80 18.36
C ASP A 26 1.66 3.05 17.67
N ARG A 27 0.99 2.86 16.54
CA ARG A 27 0.41 3.94 15.73
C ARG A 27 -1.11 3.86 15.67
N LYS A 28 -1.74 3.31 16.70
CA LYS A 28 -3.20 3.07 16.71
C LYS A 28 -4.04 4.33 16.51
N ASN A 29 -3.49 5.50 16.90
CA ASN A 29 -4.21 6.77 16.79
C ASN A 29 -3.92 7.51 15.47
N SER A 30 -3.08 6.95 14.60
CA SER A 30 -2.75 7.56 13.31
C SER A 30 -3.75 7.12 12.25
N ILE A 31 -3.96 7.97 11.25
CA ILE A 31 -4.80 7.66 10.10
C ILE A 31 -4.09 6.63 9.23
N LYS A 32 -4.78 5.55 8.92
CA LYS A 32 -4.28 4.48 8.06
C LYS A 32 -5.30 4.21 6.98
N SER A 33 -4.84 4.13 5.74
CA SER A 33 -5.68 3.89 4.57
C SER A 33 -5.01 2.90 3.65
N VAL A 34 -5.76 2.34 2.72
CA VAL A 34 -5.24 1.47 1.68
C VAL A 34 -5.67 2.01 0.32
N SER A 35 -4.85 1.77 -0.70
CA SER A 35 -5.22 2.09 -2.09
C SER A 35 -6.29 1.12 -2.58
N VAL A 36 -7.15 1.57 -3.49
CA VAL A 36 -8.08 0.68 -4.19
C VAL A 36 -7.32 -0.42 -4.94
N ILE A 37 -6.07 -0.16 -5.36
CA ILE A 37 -5.19 -1.17 -5.96
C ILE A 37 -4.89 -2.27 -4.95
N THR A 38 -4.51 -1.91 -3.73
CA THR A 38 -4.28 -2.88 -2.64
C THR A 38 -5.55 -3.70 -2.38
N TYR A 39 -6.69 -3.04 -2.32
CA TYR A 39 -7.97 -3.73 -2.14
C TYR A 39 -8.18 -4.78 -3.24
N GLY A 40 -7.96 -4.42 -4.50
CA GLY A 40 -8.07 -5.35 -5.62
C GLY A 40 -7.11 -6.53 -5.53
N GLU A 41 -5.86 -6.28 -5.13
CA GLU A 41 -4.87 -7.35 -4.94
C GLU A 41 -5.29 -8.33 -3.83
N LEU A 42 -5.82 -7.81 -2.73
CA LEU A 42 -6.31 -8.63 -1.63
C LEU A 42 -7.53 -9.45 -2.05
N ILE A 43 -8.46 -8.85 -2.79
CA ILE A 43 -9.63 -9.56 -3.34
C ILE A 43 -9.18 -10.69 -4.27
N PHE A 44 -8.21 -10.42 -5.16
CA PHE A 44 -7.67 -11.45 -6.05
C PHE A 44 -7.09 -12.61 -5.25
N GLY A 45 -6.28 -12.32 -4.23
CA GLY A 45 -5.71 -13.34 -3.36
C GLY A 45 -6.78 -14.20 -2.68
N ALA A 46 -7.86 -13.58 -2.21
CA ALA A 46 -8.99 -14.28 -1.59
C ALA A 46 -9.74 -15.16 -2.61
N GLN A 47 -9.98 -14.64 -3.83
CA GLN A 47 -10.70 -15.35 -4.88
C GLN A 47 -10.01 -16.66 -5.29
N LYS A 48 -8.68 -16.68 -5.30
CA LYS A 48 -7.92 -17.88 -5.68
C LYS A 48 -7.60 -18.81 -4.51
N SER A 49 -8.00 -18.45 -3.29
CA SER A 49 -7.65 -19.21 -2.08
C SER A 49 -8.60 -20.39 -1.86
N THR A 50 -8.14 -21.36 -1.05
CA THR A 50 -8.94 -22.54 -0.68
C THR A 50 -10.19 -22.16 0.12
N TYR A 51 -10.07 -21.18 1.04
CA TYR A 51 -11.18 -20.73 1.88
C TYR A 51 -11.70 -19.38 1.41
N LYS A 52 -12.19 -19.37 0.17
CA LYS A 52 -12.56 -18.17 -0.56
C LYS A 52 -13.53 -17.28 0.21
N GLU A 53 -14.65 -17.82 0.68
CA GLU A 53 -15.68 -17.02 1.34
C GLU A 53 -15.17 -16.39 2.64
N ARG A 54 -14.42 -17.15 3.44
CA ARG A 54 -13.83 -16.65 4.67
C ARG A 54 -12.81 -15.53 4.37
N ASN A 55 -11.96 -15.73 3.37
CA ASN A 55 -10.93 -14.77 3.03
C ASN A 55 -11.52 -13.50 2.42
N LEU A 56 -12.58 -13.62 1.61
CA LEU A 56 -13.31 -12.44 1.11
C LEU A 56 -13.91 -11.63 2.26
N ALA A 57 -14.50 -12.30 3.25
CA ALA A 57 -15.04 -11.61 4.42
C ALA A 57 -13.94 -10.85 5.18
N THR A 58 -12.75 -11.46 5.32
CA THR A 58 -11.60 -10.82 5.95
C THR A 58 -11.17 -9.57 5.20
N VAL A 59 -11.07 -9.64 3.87
CA VAL A 59 -10.68 -8.48 3.05
C VAL A 59 -11.70 -7.36 3.16
N ARG A 60 -12.99 -7.69 3.13
CA ARG A 60 -14.06 -6.69 3.29
C ARG A 60 -14.01 -6.03 4.65
N ARG A 61 -13.63 -6.79 5.69
CA ARG A 61 -13.44 -6.25 7.04
C ARG A 61 -12.29 -5.24 7.07
N ILE A 62 -11.18 -5.53 6.38
CA ILE A 62 -10.07 -4.59 6.27
C ILE A 62 -10.52 -3.28 5.64
N ALA A 63 -11.34 -3.35 4.59
CA ALA A 63 -11.88 -2.16 3.92
C ALA A 63 -12.80 -1.33 4.83
N GLU A 64 -13.42 -1.95 5.83
CA GLU A 64 -14.19 -1.23 6.84
C GLU A 64 -13.28 -0.55 7.86
N LEU A 65 -12.16 -1.20 8.23
CA LEU A 65 -11.22 -0.68 9.23
C LEU A 65 -10.31 0.41 8.68
N PHE A 66 -9.93 0.31 7.42
CA PHE A 66 -9.03 1.26 6.76
C PHE A 66 -9.72 1.82 5.52
N PRO A 67 -9.96 3.14 5.45
CA PRO A 67 -10.57 3.72 4.26
C PRO A 67 -9.84 3.33 2.99
N VAL A 68 -10.61 2.99 1.95
CA VAL A 68 -10.06 2.66 0.63
C VAL A 68 -9.99 3.94 -0.18
N ILE A 69 -8.79 4.30 -0.61
CA ILE A 69 -8.54 5.51 -1.41
C ILE A 69 -8.72 5.19 -2.89
N GLU A 70 -9.69 5.84 -3.52
CA GLU A 70 -9.96 5.71 -4.94
C GLU A 70 -8.91 6.42 -5.77
N LEU A 71 -8.73 5.99 -7.03
CA LEU A 71 -7.84 6.68 -7.97
C LEU A 71 -8.56 7.91 -8.53
N THR A 72 -8.12 9.08 -8.09
CA THR A 72 -8.66 10.36 -8.56
C THR A 72 -7.87 10.88 -9.76
N GLU A 73 -8.40 11.90 -10.43
CA GLU A 73 -7.69 12.56 -11.53
C GLU A 73 -6.32 13.08 -11.06
N GLY A 74 -6.25 13.70 -9.88
CA GLY A 74 -4.98 14.21 -9.33
C GLY A 74 -3.96 13.10 -9.11
N ILE A 75 -4.38 11.96 -8.60
CA ILE A 75 -3.50 10.79 -8.43
C ILE A 75 -3.02 10.31 -9.80
N MET A 76 -3.89 10.27 -10.81
CA MET A 76 -3.52 9.81 -12.15
C MET A 76 -2.58 10.78 -12.85
N GLU A 77 -2.70 12.08 -12.62
CA GLU A 77 -1.73 13.04 -13.13
C GLU A 77 -0.36 12.83 -12.50
N THR A 78 -0.30 12.59 -11.21
CA THR A 78 0.94 12.24 -10.51
C THR A 78 1.56 10.96 -11.08
N TYR A 79 0.72 9.94 -11.29
CA TYR A 79 1.15 8.68 -11.92
C TYR A 79 1.78 8.93 -13.29
N GLY A 80 1.13 9.73 -14.14
CA GLY A 80 1.64 10.03 -15.49
C GLY A 80 2.98 10.73 -15.46
N GLU A 81 3.14 11.71 -14.58
CA GLU A 81 4.41 12.42 -14.40
C GLU A 81 5.53 11.47 -13.94
N LEU A 82 5.25 10.66 -12.92
CA LEU A 82 6.25 9.72 -12.38
C LEU A 82 6.65 8.67 -13.40
N LYS A 83 5.67 8.13 -14.12
CA LYS A 83 5.95 7.12 -15.16
C LYS A 83 6.84 7.68 -16.26
N ALA A 84 6.57 8.90 -16.71
CA ALA A 84 7.39 9.56 -17.72
C ALA A 84 8.82 9.76 -17.23
N ILE A 85 9.01 10.19 -15.98
CA ILE A 85 10.34 10.38 -15.38
C ILE A 85 11.07 9.03 -15.31
N GLN A 86 10.41 7.98 -14.87
CA GLN A 86 11.02 6.66 -14.69
C GLN A 86 11.43 6.04 -16.02
N GLN A 87 10.61 6.18 -17.06
CA GLN A 87 10.96 5.68 -18.38
C GLN A 87 12.22 6.35 -18.92
N LYS A 88 12.38 7.64 -18.71
CA LYS A 88 13.57 8.37 -19.12
C LYS A 88 14.82 7.89 -18.39
N LYS A 89 14.69 7.50 -17.14
CA LYS A 89 15.83 7.01 -16.32
C LYS A 89 16.11 5.52 -16.54
N GLY A 90 15.27 4.82 -17.32
CA GLY A 90 15.37 3.37 -17.48
C GLY A 90 14.88 2.56 -16.29
N ASN A 91 14.28 3.20 -15.30
CA ASN A 91 13.68 2.55 -14.15
C ASN A 91 12.22 2.22 -14.45
N THR A 92 11.82 0.97 -14.20
CA THR A 92 10.44 0.57 -14.48
C THR A 92 9.84 -0.09 -13.24
N LEU A 93 9.11 0.70 -12.45
CA LEU A 93 8.18 0.12 -11.49
C LEU A 93 6.99 -0.42 -12.27
N GLU A 94 6.42 -1.53 -11.78
CA GLU A 94 5.17 -2.01 -12.33
C GLU A 94 4.06 -1.00 -12.06
N ASP A 95 3.05 -0.97 -12.94
CA ASP A 95 2.00 0.04 -12.86
C ASP A 95 1.27 0.04 -11.53
N PHE A 96 0.98 -1.14 -10.96
CA PHE A 96 0.28 -1.20 -9.67
C PHE A 96 1.11 -0.57 -8.54
N ASP A 97 2.40 -0.86 -8.48
CA ASP A 97 3.28 -0.24 -7.49
C ASP A 97 3.37 1.27 -7.71
N LEU A 98 3.47 1.68 -8.96
CA LEU A 98 3.54 3.10 -9.30
C LEU A 98 2.25 3.83 -8.92
N LEU A 99 1.09 3.20 -9.11
CA LEU A 99 -0.20 3.76 -8.71
C LEU A 99 -0.32 3.89 -7.18
N ILE A 100 0.16 2.89 -6.44
CA ILE A 100 0.17 2.93 -4.98
C ILE A 100 1.10 4.07 -4.51
N GLY A 101 2.31 4.14 -5.05
CA GLY A 101 3.26 5.20 -4.71
C GLY A 101 2.74 6.58 -5.07
N SER A 102 2.10 6.71 -6.23
CA SER A 102 1.49 7.97 -6.69
C SER A 102 0.38 8.44 -5.74
N THR A 103 -0.41 7.50 -5.24
CA THR A 103 -1.47 7.80 -4.27
C THR A 103 -0.88 8.40 -2.99
N ALA A 104 0.15 7.75 -2.43
CA ALA A 104 0.80 8.23 -1.22
C ALA A 104 1.45 9.60 -1.44
N LEU A 105 2.14 9.77 -2.56
CA LEU A 105 2.82 11.03 -2.87
C LEU A 105 1.81 12.17 -3.04
N TYR A 106 0.75 11.96 -3.82
CA TYR A 106 -0.27 12.97 -4.07
C TYR A 106 -0.95 13.43 -2.77
N LEU A 107 -1.26 12.47 -1.89
CA LEU A 107 -1.93 12.77 -0.61
C LEU A 107 -0.96 13.23 0.47
N ASN A 108 0.34 13.20 0.21
CA ASN A 108 1.38 13.50 1.19
C ASN A 108 1.31 12.55 2.40
N TYR A 109 1.01 11.29 2.13
CA TYR A 109 1.01 10.22 3.12
C TYR A 109 2.36 9.49 3.11
N THR A 110 2.73 8.91 4.24
CA THR A 110 3.87 8.00 4.29
C THR A 110 3.41 6.62 3.79
N LEU A 111 4.12 6.06 2.83
CA LEU A 111 3.86 4.71 2.34
C LEU A 111 4.53 3.70 3.28
N VAL A 112 3.76 2.74 3.77
CA VAL A 112 4.26 1.67 4.62
C VAL A 112 4.38 0.41 3.77
N THR A 113 5.62 -0.04 3.52
CA THR A 113 5.90 -1.15 2.61
C THR A 113 7.16 -1.90 3.06
N ASN A 114 7.21 -3.20 2.76
CA ASN A 114 8.44 -3.98 2.89
C ASN A 114 9.30 -3.90 1.62
N ASN A 115 8.78 -3.33 0.55
CA ASN A 115 9.43 -3.26 -0.75
C ASN A 115 10.13 -1.91 -0.94
N GLU A 116 10.96 -1.52 0.02
CA GLU A 116 11.59 -0.19 0.07
C GLU A 116 12.39 0.13 -1.18
N LYS A 117 13.13 -0.85 -1.71
CA LYS A 117 14.01 -0.63 -2.87
C LYS A 117 13.24 -0.16 -4.10
N HIS A 118 12.06 -0.71 -4.34
CA HIS A 118 11.21 -0.29 -5.46
C HIS A 118 10.74 1.14 -5.28
N PHE A 119 10.21 1.47 -4.10
CA PHE A 119 9.57 2.76 -3.88
C PHE A 119 10.58 3.90 -3.66
N GLN A 120 11.82 3.60 -3.32
CA GLN A 120 12.88 4.62 -3.21
C GLN A 120 13.13 5.35 -4.53
N GLU A 121 12.77 4.75 -5.65
CA GLU A 121 12.90 5.36 -6.98
C GLU A 121 11.90 6.52 -7.19
N ILE A 122 10.91 6.68 -6.35
CA ILE A 122 9.93 7.76 -6.46
C ILE A 122 10.42 8.97 -5.68
N PRO A 123 10.75 10.09 -6.37
CA PRO A 123 11.25 11.28 -5.69
C PRO A 123 10.21 11.87 -4.73
N GLY A 124 10.66 12.21 -3.53
CA GLY A 124 9.82 12.88 -2.54
C GLY A 124 8.88 11.98 -1.75
N LEU A 125 8.82 10.69 -2.07
CA LEU A 125 7.96 9.75 -1.35
C LEU A 125 8.59 9.39 -0.01
N ARG A 126 7.82 9.55 1.08
CA ARG A 126 8.24 9.09 2.41
C ARG A 126 7.82 7.63 2.57
N ILE A 127 8.76 6.81 3.05
CA ILE A 127 8.59 5.37 3.19
C ILE A 127 8.94 4.96 4.62
N GLU A 128 8.13 4.07 5.19
CA GLU A 128 8.46 3.34 6.42
C GLU A 128 8.28 1.85 6.16
N ASN A 129 9.08 1.04 6.82
CA ASN A 129 8.94 -0.42 6.75
C ASN A 129 8.60 -0.95 8.14
N TRP A 130 7.38 -1.44 8.30
CA TRP A 130 6.91 -1.97 9.58
C TRP A 130 7.18 -3.46 9.76
N ALA A 131 7.82 -4.08 8.78
CA ALA A 131 8.20 -5.49 8.83
C ALA A 131 9.63 -5.71 9.33
N ASN A 132 10.44 -4.66 9.35
CA ASN A 132 11.82 -4.76 9.81
C ASN A 132 11.94 -4.42 11.30
N VAL A 133 12.82 -5.16 11.98
CA VAL A 133 13.32 -4.78 13.31
C VAL A 133 14.32 -3.66 13.09
N ALA A 134 14.04 -2.51 13.66
CA ALA A 134 14.93 -1.36 13.55
C ALA A 134 16.27 -1.63 14.25
#